data_d498fecd1abd290ee7650782368de4f5
#
_entry.id   d498fecd1abd290ee7650782368de4f5
#
_cell.length_a   1.000
_cell.length_b   1.000
_cell.length_c   1.000
_cell.angle_alpha   90.00
_cell.angle_beta   90.00
_cell.angle_gamma   90.00
#
_symmetry.space_group_name_H-M   'P 1'
#
loop_
_entity.id
_entity.type
_entity.pdbx_description
1 polymer ?
#
loop_
_entity_poly.entity_id
_entity_poly.type
_entity_poly.pdbx_seq_one_letter_code
_entity_poly.pdbx_strand_id
1 'polypeptide(L)'
;MMEHLLLSELNGLIKETIALTLESSYWIVAEINECRTAANGHCYLELIERDQNGARLTAKANAHIWSNRNQLLQAHFYKVTGRALQAGLSVLIAVEIEFHELYGYSLNITDIEPSYTIGDVVRRR
;
A
#
# COMPACT_ATOMS: atom_id res chain seq x y z
N MET A 1 24.46 -35.64 -0.37
CA MET A 1 23.47 -34.86 0.35
C MET A 1 23.11 -33.62 -0.44
N MET A 2 21.84 -33.32 -0.58
CA MET A 2 21.39 -32.17 -1.33
C MET A 2 21.65 -30.88 -0.54
N GLU A 3 22.20 -29.88 -1.21
CA GLU A 3 22.32 -28.55 -0.60
C GLU A 3 20.92 -27.98 -0.32
N HIS A 4 20.81 -27.25 0.76
CA HIS A 4 19.53 -26.69 1.15
C HIS A 4 19.72 -25.43 1.99
N LEU A 5 18.68 -24.64 2.04
CA LEU A 5 18.59 -23.46 2.90
C LEU A 5 17.55 -23.70 3.99
N LEU A 6 17.72 -23.02 5.10
CA LEU A 6 16.62 -22.84 6.05
C LEU A 6 15.62 -21.84 5.47
N LEU A 7 14.37 -21.93 5.87
CA LEU A 7 13.34 -20.99 5.39
C LEU A 7 13.74 -19.53 5.70
N SER A 8 14.29 -19.29 6.91
CA SER A 8 14.73 -17.97 7.28
C SER A 8 15.86 -17.46 6.38
N GLU A 9 16.73 -18.33 5.93
CA GLU A 9 17.81 -17.98 5.00
C GLU A 9 17.26 -17.60 3.63
N LEU A 10 16.29 -18.36 3.11
CA LEU A 10 15.63 -18.03 1.85
C LEU A 10 14.92 -16.66 1.96
N ASN A 11 14.17 -16.45 3.04
CA ASN A 11 13.46 -15.19 3.23
C ASN A 11 14.44 -14.02 3.40
N GLY A 12 15.60 -14.25 4.02
CA GLY A 12 16.66 -13.24 4.11
C GLY A 12 17.21 -12.86 2.74
N LEU A 13 17.40 -13.84 1.86
CA LEU A 13 17.84 -13.59 0.47
C LEU A 13 16.80 -12.77 -0.29
N ILE A 14 15.52 -13.06 -0.12
CA ILE A 14 14.45 -12.31 -0.77
C ILE A 14 14.46 -10.85 -0.28
N LYS A 15 14.55 -10.67 1.02
CA LYS A 15 14.61 -9.33 1.63
C LYS A 15 15.79 -8.52 1.09
N GLU A 16 16.97 -9.12 1.06
CA GLU A 16 18.18 -8.48 0.58
C GLU A 16 18.07 -8.13 -0.91
N THR A 17 17.54 -9.05 -1.71
CA THR A 17 17.38 -8.85 -3.14
C THR A 17 16.42 -7.69 -3.43
N ILE A 18 15.32 -7.60 -2.69
CA ILE A 18 14.39 -6.47 -2.80
C ILE A 18 15.12 -5.16 -2.49
N ALA A 19 15.86 -5.13 -1.37
CA ALA A 19 16.57 -3.93 -0.94
C ALA A 19 17.62 -3.46 -1.95
N LEU A 20 18.30 -4.40 -2.62
CA LEU A 20 19.36 -4.08 -3.56
C LEU A 20 18.87 -3.81 -4.98
N THR A 21 17.69 -4.30 -5.34
CA THR A 21 17.21 -4.30 -6.74
C THR A 21 16.15 -3.26 -7.01
N LEU A 22 15.23 -3.06 -6.07
CA LEU A 22 14.10 -2.15 -6.27
C LEU A 22 14.46 -0.73 -5.84
N GLU A 23 13.75 0.24 -6.43
CA GLU A 23 13.84 1.64 -6.03
C GLU A 23 13.40 1.80 -4.57
N SER A 24 13.84 2.90 -3.94
CA SER A 24 13.45 3.18 -2.55
C SER A 24 11.95 3.50 -2.43
N SER A 25 11.34 4.01 -3.49
CA SER A 25 9.93 4.40 -3.47
C SER A 25 9.34 4.33 -4.88
N TYR A 26 8.05 4.03 -4.94
CA TYR A 26 7.27 4.02 -6.18
C TYR A 26 5.94 4.73 -5.96
N TRP A 27 5.47 5.45 -6.97
CA TRP A 27 4.09 5.92 -7.01
C TRP A 27 3.23 4.86 -7.67
N ILE A 28 2.17 4.43 -7.00
CA ILE A 28 1.26 3.41 -7.53
C ILE A 28 -0.18 3.86 -7.43
N VAL A 29 -1.03 3.32 -8.31
CA VAL A 29 -2.48 3.47 -8.24
C VAL A 29 -3.05 2.17 -7.71
N ALA A 30 -3.93 2.27 -6.73
CA ALA A 30 -4.62 1.10 -6.16
C ALA A 30 -5.98 1.52 -5.64
N GLU A 31 -6.88 0.55 -5.52
CA GLU A 31 -8.16 0.75 -4.85
C GLU A 31 -8.03 0.30 -3.39
N ILE A 32 -8.61 1.08 -2.47
CA ILE A 32 -8.66 0.68 -1.07
C ILE A 32 -9.82 -0.29 -0.89
N ASN A 33 -9.52 -1.52 -0.48
CA ASN A 33 -10.54 -2.52 -0.15
C ASN A 33 -10.92 -2.45 1.33
N GLU A 34 -9.94 -2.23 2.19
CA GLU A 34 -10.15 -2.05 3.63
C GLU A 34 -9.21 -0.97 4.14
N CYS A 35 -9.67 -0.23 5.13
CA CYS A 35 -8.89 0.82 5.78
C CYS A 35 -9.35 0.95 7.23
N ARG A 36 -8.42 0.80 8.17
CA ARG A 36 -8.72 0.99 9.60
C ARG A 36 -7.55 1.64 10.31
N THR A 37 -7.85 2.51 11.26
CA THR A 37 -6.84 3.09 12.14
C THR A 37 -6.89 2.37 13.47
N ALA A 38 -5.75 1.84 13.90
CA ALA A 38 -5.63 1.15 15.17
C ALA A 38 -5.47 2.14 16.32
N ALA A 39 -5.64 1.65 17.55
CA ALA A 39 -5.52 2.47 18.77
C ALA A 39 -4.14 3.13 18.90
N ASN A 40 -3.09 2.51 18.34
CA ASN A 40 -1.73 3.06 18.35
C ASN A 40 -1.50 4.16 17.31
N GLY A 41 -2.51 4.49 16.49
CA GLY A 41 -2.43 5.53 15.48
C GLY A 41 -1.95 5.06 14.11
N HIS A 42 -1.51 3.81 13.96
CA HIS A 42 -1.16 3.25 12.66
C HIS A 42 -2.43 2.98 11.86
N CYS A 43 -2.38 3.27 10.55
CA CYS A 43 -3.48 2.94 9.65
C CYS A 43 -3.08 1.71 8.83
N TYR A 44 -3.96 0.71 8.80
CA TYR A 44 -3.74 -0.52 8.04
C TYR A 44 -4.75 -0.59 6.89
N LEU A 45 -4.24 -0.94 5.71
CA LEU A 45 -5.04 -0.97 4.49
C LEU A 45 -4.84 -2.30 3.78
N GLU A 46 -5.88 -2.72 3.08
CA GLU A 46 -5.78 -3.73 2.05
C GLU A 46 -5.99 -3.03 0.71
N LEU A 47 -5.00 -3.11 -0.16
CA LEU A 47 -5.02 -2.51 -1.49
C LEU A 47 -5.30 -3.58 -2.51
N ILE A 48 -6.11 -3.26 -3.51
CA ILE A 48 -6.46 -4.18 -4.59
C ILE A 48 -6.39 -3.46 -5.94
N GLU A 49 -6.27 -4.26 -6.98
CA GLU A 49 -6.47 -3.82 -8.34
C GLU A 49 -7.47 -4.77 -8.99
N ARG A 50 -8.36 -4.22 -9.82
CA ARG A 50 -9.34 -5.00 -10.56
C ARG A 50 -9.01 -4.94 -12.05
N ASP A 51 -9.46 -5.94 -12.81
CA ASP A 51 -9.36 -5.90 -14.26
C ASP A 51 -10.26 -4.79 -14.84
N GLN A 52 -10.16 -4.57 -16.14
CA GLN A 52 -10.89 -3.51 -16.82
C GLN A 52 -12.41 -3.62 -16.66
N ASN A 53 -12.91 -4.84 -16.47
CA ASN A 53 -14.34 -5.09 -16.29
C ASN A 53 -14.79 -4.95 -14.83
N GLY A 54 -13.83 -4.80 -13.90
CA GLY A 54 -14.11 -4.72 -12.48
C GLY A 54 -14.53 -6.04 -11.84
N ALA A 55 -14.48 -7.15 -12.59
CA ALA A 55 -15.02 -8.43 -12.13
C ALA A 55 -13.99 -9.27 -11.36
N ARG A 56 -12.70 -9.11 -11.63
CA ARG A 56 -11.64 -9.96 -11.07
C ARG A 56 -10.54 -9.12 -10.46
N LEU A 57 -10.02 -9.60 -9.32
CA LEU A 57 -8.82 -9.01 -8.74
C LEU A 57 -7.59 -9.45 -9.54
N THR A 58 -6.76 -8.49 -9.90
CA THR A 58 -5.50 -8.74 -10.59
C THR A 58 -4.30 -8.59 -9.68
N ALA A 59 -4.46 -7.89 -8.55
CA ALA A 59 -3.40 -7.73 -7.57
C ALA A 59 -4.00 -7.39 -6.21
N LYS A 60 -3.24 -7.70 -5.15
CA LYS A 60 -3.61 -7.42 -3.78
C LYS A 60 -2.35 -7.23 -2.95
N ALA A 61 -2.36 -6.28 -2.04
CA ALA A 61 -1.25 -6.06 -1.12
C ALA A 61 -1.75 -5.51 0.20
N ASN A 62 -1.08 -5.86 1.27
CA ASN A 62 -1.26 -5.21 2.56
C ASN A 62 -0.39 -3.96 2.60
N ALA A 63 -0.92 -2.90 3.18
CA ALA A 63 -0.23 -1.63 3.30
C ALA A 63 -0.50 -1.02 4.67
N HIS A 64 0.34 -0.07 5.03
CA HIS A 64 0.17 0.66 6.28
C HIS A 64 0.68 2.09 6.12
N ILE A 65 0.12 2.97 6.95
CA ILE A 65 0.65 4.31 7.16
C ILE A 65 1.01 4.38 8.64
N TRP A 66 2.30 4.54 8.93
CA TRP A 66 2.76 4.61 10.33
C TRP A 66 2.19 5.85 11.02
N SER A 67 1.99 5.77 12.32
CA SER A 67 1.31 6.82 13.11
C SER A 67 1.95 8.20 12.95
N ASN A 68 3.28 8.27 12.78
CA ASN A 68 3.98 9.54 12.62
C ASN A 68 3.60 10.29 11.34
N ARG A 69 3.02 9.60 10.36
CA ARG A 69 2.56 10.20 9.09
C ARG A 69 1.06 10.15 8.91
N ASN A 70 0.39 9.22 9.57
CA ASN A 70 -1.02 8.95 9.32
C ASN A 70 -1.88 10.20 9.50
N GLN A 71 -1.69 10.92 10.60
CA GLN A 71 -2.49 12.11 10.88
C GLN A 71 -2.33 13.17 9.78
N LEU A 72 -1.09 13.41 9.34
CA LEU A 72 -0.80 14.40 8.31
C LEU A 72 -1.37 13.99 6.94
N LEU A 73 -1.20 12.73 6.55
CA LEU A 73 -1.72 12.24 5.28
C LEU A 73 -3.24 12.24 5.26
N GLN A 74 -3.88 11.80 6.34
CA GLN A 74 -5.33 11.80 6.46
C GLN A 74 -5.88 13.24 6.39
N ALA A 75 -5.26 14.17 7.10
CA ALA A 75 -5.69 15.56 7.09
C ALA A 75 -5.53 16.20 5.70
N HIS A 76 -4.43 15.93 5.03
CA HIS A 76 -4.18 16.42 3.68
C HIS A 76 -5.21 15.88 2.70
N PHE A 77 -5.47 14.59 2.77
CA PHE A 77 -6.46 13.95 1.90
C PHE A 77 -7.86 14.53 2.12
N TYR A 78 -8.26 14.66 3.37
CA TYR A 78 -9.56 15.24 3.72
C TYR A 78 -9.69 16.69 3.26
N LYS A 79 -8.64 17.48 3.44
CA LYS A 79 -8.63 18.90 3.04
C LYS A 79 -8.88 19.06 1.54
N VAL A 80 -8.30 18.19 0.72
CA VAL A 80 -8.40 18.29 -0.73
C VAL A 80 -9.67 17.63 -1.27
N THR A 81 -10.03 16.44 -0.75
CA THR A 81 -11.13 15.65 -1.30
C THR A 81 -12.45 15.83 -0.56
N GLY A 82 -12.43 16.31 0.67
CA GLY A 82 -13.60 16.35 1.55
C GLY A 82 -13.99 14.98 2.08
N ARG A 83 -13.15 13.97 1.91
CA ARG A 83 -13.42 12.60 2.33
C ARG A 83 -12.25 12.04 3.13
N ALA A 84 -12.55 11.13 4.07
CA ALA A 84 -11.53 10.34 4.73
C ALA A 84 -11.07 9.22 3.79
N LEU A 85 -9.86 8.71 4.01
CA LEU A 85 -9.43 7.48 3.35
C LEU A 85 -10.35 6.34 3.77
N GLN A 86 -10.92 5.65 2.81
CA GLN A 86 -11.94 4.63 3.07
C GLN A 86 -12.02 3.63 1.92
N ALA A 87 -12.67 2.51 2.20
CA ALA A 87 -12.89 1.48 1.19
C ALA A 87 -13.65 2.04 -0.02
N GLY A 88 -13.28 1.55 -1.19
CA GLY A 88 -13.92 1.93 -2.45
C GLY A 88 -13.26 3.07 -3.19
N LEU A 89 -12.32 3.77 -2.58
CA LEU A 89 -11.62 4.88 -3.23
C LEU A 89 -10.38 4.38 -3.97
N SER A 90 -10.15 4.90 -5.18
CA SER A 90 -8.89 4.74 -5.89
C SER A 90 -7.94 5.85 -5.50
N VAL A 91 -6.70 5.49 -5.21
CA VAL A 91 -5.69 6.42 -4.71
C VAL A 91 -4.39 6.30 -5.49
N LEU A 92 -3.68 7.41 -5.60
CA LEU A 92 -2.32 7.47 -6.09
C LEU A 92 -1.43 7.72 -4.87
N ILE A 93 -0.58 6.77 -4.55
CA ILE A 93 0.20 6.76 -3.31
C ILE A 93 1.65 6.44 -3.58
N ALA A 94 2.54 7.06 -2.80
CA ALA A 94 3.96 6.71 -2.78
C ALA A 94 4.18 5.63 -1.74
N VAL A 95 4.85 4.56 -2.13
CA VAL A 95 5.07 3.41 -1.26
C VAL A 95 6.52 2.99 -1.26
N GLU A 96 6.98 2.55 -0.10
CA GLU A 96 8.24 1.82 0.07
C GLU A 96 7.90 0.35 0.26
N ILE A 97 8.66 -0.54 -0.37
CA ILE A 97 8.43 -1.97 -0.25
C ILE A 97 9.21 -2.48 0.95
N GLU A 98 8.51 -3.11 1.89
CA GLU A 98 9.10 -3.73 3.07
C GLU A 98 8.89 -5.23 2.98
N PHE A 99 9.93 -6.00 3.30
CA PHE A 99 9.85 -7.45 3.40
C PHE A 99 10.31 -7.88 4.78
N HIS A 100 9.43 -8.56 5.50
CA HIS A 100 9.74 -9.12 6.81
C HIS A 100 9.85 -10.63 6.71
N GLU A 101 10.90 -11.22 7.27
CA GLU A 101 11.16 -12.65 7.16
C GLU A 101 10.00 -13.51 7.67
N LEU A 102 9.23 -12.98 8.62
CA LEU A 102 8.11 -13.69 9.24
C LEU A 102 6.77 -13.40 8.54
N TYR A 103 6.54 -12.14 8.14
CA TYR A 103 5.22 -11.69 7.67
C TYR A 103 5.12 -11.48 6.17
N GLY A 104 6.23 -11.59 5.43
CA GLY A 104 6.26 -11.37 4.00
C GLY A 104 6.33 -9.89 3.63
N TYR A 105 5.94 -9.56 2.39
CA TYR A 105 6.05 -8.18 1.95
C TYR A 105 4.81 -7.36 2.27
N SER A 106 5.04 -6.08 2.47
CA SER A 106 3.98 -5.09 2.66
C SER A 106 4.44 -3.76 2.09
N LEU A 107 3.51 -2.82 1.97
CA LEU A 107 3.79 -1.49 1.45
C LEU A 107 3.67 -0.45 2.55
N ASN A 108 4.72 0.35 2.74
CA ASN A 108 4.70 1.48 3.65
C ASN A 108 4.32 2.72 2.85
N ILE A 109 3.13 3.26 3.09
CA ILE A 109 2.63 4.45 2.38
C ILE A 109 3.29 5.67 3.01
N THR A 110 4.00 6.43 2.19
CA THR A 110 4.75 7.61 2.64
C THR A 110 4.19 8.92 2.15
N ASP A 111 3.35 8.89 1.12
CA ASP A 111 2.73 10.09 0.57
C ASP A 111 1.48 9.72 -0.22
N ILE A 112 0.65 10.71 -0.51
CA ILE A 112 -0.58 10.52 -1.27
C ILE A 112 -0.81 11.75 -2.16
N GLU A 113 -1.39 11.51 -3.35
CA GLU A 113 -1.79 12.59 -4.26
C GLU A 113 -3.33 12.65 -4.32
N PRO A 114 -3.98 13.49 -3.52
CA PRO A 114 -5.44 13.52 -3.42
C PRO A 114 -6.16 13.91 -4.71
N SER A 115 -5.52 14.71 -5.57
CA SER A 115 -6.14 15.14 -6.84
C SER A 115 -6.47 13.96 -7.76
N TYR A 116 -5.71 12.87 -7.67
CA TYR A 116 -6.00 11.67 -8.44
C TYR A 116 -7.37 11.08 -8.07
N THR A 117 -7.68 11.01 -6.79
CA THR A 117 -8.95 10.46 -6.30
C THR A 117 -10.13 11.30 -6.80
N ILE A 118 -10.00 12.63 -6.79
CA ILE A 118 -11.03 13.53 -7.32
C ILE A 118 -11.25 13.26 -8.81
N GLY A 119 -10.17 13.18 -9.60
CA GLY A 119 -10.24 12.90 -11.02
C GLY A 119 -10.86 11.54 -11.32
N ASP A 120 -10.55 10.52 -10.52
CA ASP A 120 -11.12 9.20 -10.67
C ASP A 120 -12.63 9.19 -10.43
N VAL A 121 -13.09 9.86 -9.37
CA VAL A 121 -14.53 9.97 -9.07
C VAL A 121 -15.27 10.66 -10.22
N VAL A 122 -14.71 11.72 -10.77
CA VAL A 122 -15.31 12.45 -11.90
C VAL A 122 -15.40 11.54 -13.14
N ARG A 123 -14.36 10.77 -13.43
CA ARG A 123 -14.33 9.87 -14.59
C ARG A 123 -15.36 8.74 -14.50
N ARG A 124 -15.71 8.33 -13.28
CA ARG A 124 -16.67 7.22 -13.05
C ARG A 124 -18.13 7.64 -13.19
N ARG A 125 -18.40 8.93 -13.35
CA ARG A 125 -19.77 9.43 -13.50
C ARG A 125 -20.34 9.15 -14.89
#